data_a07a0d419315114f0dc0ed8a119b0f78
#
_entry.id   a07a0d419315114f0dc0ed8a119b0f78
#
_cell.length_a   1.000
_cell.length_b   1.000
_cell.length_c   1.000
_cell.angle_alpha   90.00
_cell.angle_beta   90.00
_cell.angle_gamma   90.00
#
_symmetry.space_group_name_H-M   'P 1'
#
loop_
_entity.id
_entity.type
_entity.pdbx_description
1 polymer ?
#
loop_
_entity_poly.entity_id
_entity_poly.type
_entity_poly.pdbx_seq_one_letter_code
_entity_poly.pdbx_strand_id
1 'polypeptide(L)'
;MGYYADGAVRLSGTTKATQGHRPRVLPNRACLAPAEVNARIIWRVATRVAALARLGAPGARPRAAAIDWTTPIDRSRRFYCETLSPLFYTPSYARLSEPQRRRHTQLMGMLSNELIARLEADVVDRCLAAVERTGDLPPDLADAVAGFRADERRHAEAWHRLNALSEPAWYGRAARSTLLGVPPLAGQLAPILARQPWAIAAILWIQLLQEERSIDISRRLLRMPAEAIESRYAAVYREHLRDEVRHVQLDARLIAHVHARQTPAARRWTAACLRWVVDRFFLRPARSADRLLAILAAEFPELGPMVPTMRRELRAVAGDDRFHAMMYSRSSTPTSFGLFDAHPEFHVMRRVLRAYTPPGQGSPA
;
A
#
# COMPACT_ATOMS: atom_id res chain seq x y z
N MET A 1 -43.63 43.84 -9.18
CA MET A 1 -44.86 43.16 -9.58
C MET A 1 -44.72 41.75 -9.04
N GLY A 2 -45.33 41.33 -8.05
CA GLY A 2 -46.68 41.43 -7.46
C GLY A 2 -47.00 40.04 -7.04
N TYR A 3 -47.16 39.79 -5.73
CA TYR A 3 -48.33 39.40 -4.98
C TYR A 3 -48.73 37.91 -5.15
N TYR A 4 -49.05 37.08 -4.14
CA TYR A 4 -49.95 37.11 -2.95
C TYR A 4 -49.56 35.90 -2.07
N ALA A 5 -49.45 35.88 -0.78
CA ALA A 5 -50.35 36.13 0.35
C ALA A 5 -51.16 34.88 0.80
N ASP A 6 -50.95 34.54 2.06
CA ASP A 6 -51.85 34.06 3.12
C ASP A 6 -52.87 32.91 2.91
N GLY A 7 -52.85 32.00 3.90
CA GLY A 7 -53.89 31.04 4.17
C GLY A 7 -53.73 30.34 5.52
N ALA A 8 -53.99 31.06 6.62
CA ALA A 8 -54.14 30.49 7.96
C ALA A 8 -55.48 29.76 8.09
N VAL A 9 -55.46 28.49 8.51
CA VAL A 9 -56.66 27.80 9.03
C VAL A 9 -56.41 27.32 10.45
N ARG A 10 -57.11 27.97 11.40
CA ARG A 10 -57.28 27.47 12.76
C ARG A 10 -58.33 26.37 12.73
N LEU A 11 -58.07 25.24 13.38
CA LEU A 11 -59.09 24.36 13.92
C LEU A 11 -58.74 23.97 15.36
N SER A 12 -59.63 24.34 16.25
CA SER A 12 -59.72 23.96 17.65
C SER A 12 -60.19 22.50 17.80
N GLY A 13 -59.70 21.81 18.81
CA GLY A 13 -60.31 20.53 19.17
C GLY A 13 -59.60 19.73 20.25
N THR A 14 -59.96 19.99 21.51
CA THR A 14 -60.15 19.02 22.62
C THR A 14 -59.00 18.07 23.02
N THR A 15 -58.51 18.37 24.22
CA THR A 15 -57.76 17.51 25.15
C THR A 15 -58.37 16.13 25.38
N LYS A 16 -57.59 15.08 25.21
CA LYS A 16 -57.71 13.81 25.94
C LYS A 16 -56.36 13.42 26.52
N ALA A 17 -56.35 13.36 27.84
CA ALA A 17 -55.25 12.83 28.63
C ALA A 17 -55.08 11.34 28.32
N THR A 18 -53.88 10.94 27.92
CA THR A 18 -53.45 9.55 27.86
C THR A 18 -52.17 9.37 28.65
N GLN A 19 -52.27 8.43 29.54
CA GLN A 19 -51.35 7.87 30.51
C GLN A 19 -49.86 7.88 30.09
N GLY A 20 -49.01 8.17 31.10
CA GLY A 20 -47.60 8.21 31.02
C GLY A 20 -46.95 6.92 30.52
N HIS A 21 -46.26 7.03 29.40
CA HIS A 21 -45.26 6.07 28.96
C HIS A 21 -43.92 6.55 29.53
N ARG A 22 -43.42 5.88 30.58
CA ARG A 22 -42.03 6.03 31.01
C ARG A 22 -41.13 5.55 29.86
N PRO A 23 -40.13 6.32 29.43
CA PRO A 23 -39.16 5.84 28.47
C PRO A 23 -38.38 4.67 29.07
N ARG A 24 -38.39 3.52 28.40
CA ARG A 24 -37.51 2.40 28.71
C ARG A 24 -36.10 2.89 28.50
N VAL A 25 -35.35 3.06 29.60
CA VAL A 25 -33.90 3.22 29.59
C VAL A 25 -33.34 1.91 29.02
N LEU A 26 -32.86 1.95 27.79
CA LEU A 26 -32.06 0.86 27.22
C LEU A 26 -30.80 0.68 28.07
N PRO A 27 -30.42 -0.56 28.42
CA PRO A 27 -29.24 -0.78 29.25
C PRO A 27 -28.03 -0.19 28.54
N ASN A 28 -27.29 0.59 29.31
CA ASN A 28 -26.00 1.18 28.96
C ASN A 28 -25.16 0.12 28.25
N ARG A 29 -24.82 0.34 26.97
CA ARG A 29 -23.83 -0.49 26.28
C ARG A 29 -22.53 -0.33 27.07
N ALA A 30 -22.21 -1.32 27.88
CA ALA A 30 -20.96 -1.38 28.58
C ALA A 30 -19.82 -1.13 27.58
N CYS A 31 -19.08 -0.05 27.76
CA CYS A 31 -17.84 0.18 27.05
C CYS A 31 -16.93 -1.00 27.39
N LEU A 32 -16.71 -1.89 26.44
CA LEU A 32 -15.77 -2.99 26.58
C LEU A 32 -14.40 -2.40 26.92
N ALA A 33 -13.72 -3.00 27.88
CA ALA A 33 -12.35 -2.61 28.22
C ALA A 33 -11.44 -2.69 26.97
N PRO A 34 -10.44 -1.82 26.80
CA PRO A 34 -9.55 -1.83 25.64
C PRO A 34 -8.94 -3.19 25.33
N ALA A 35 -8.68 -4.02 26.34
CA ALA A 35 -8.20 -5.39 26.20
C ALA A 35 -9.23 -6.33 25.53
N GLU A 36 -10.52 -6.15 25.80
CA GLU A 36 -11.60 -6.97 25.18
C GLU A 36 -11.89 -6.55 23.75
N VAL A 37 -11.73 -5.28 23.40
CA VAL A 37 -11.82 -4.77 22.03
C VAL A 37 -10.67 -5.33 21.20
N ASN A 38 -9.45 -5.32 21.74
CA ASN A 38 -8.27 -5.89 21.09
C ASN A 38 -8.40 -7.41 20.91
N ALA A 39 -8.88 -8.14 21.93
CA ALA A 39 -9.13 -9.57 21.85
C ALA A 39 -10.19 -9.90 20.77
N ARG A 40 -11.25 -9.11 20.64
CA ARG A 40 -12.28 -9.31 19.59
C ARG A 40 -11.80 -8.96 18.19
N ILE A 41 -10.95 -7.95 18.03
CA ILE A 41 -10.34 -7.62 16.72
C ILE A 41 -9.38 -8.73 16.33
N ILE A 42 -8.49 -9.15 17.24
CA ILE A 42 -7.55 -10.26 17.03
C ILE A 42 -8.33 -11.57 16.77
N TRP A 43 -9.40 -11.83 17.51
CA TRP A 43 -10.23 -13.03 17.31
C TRP A 43 -11.00 -13.00 15.97
N ARG A 44 -11.54 -11.85 15.54
CA ARG A 44 -12.17 -11.70 14.20
C ARG A 44 -11.17 -11.82 13.07
N VAL A 45 -9.96 -11.34 13.24
CA VAL A 45 -8.85 -11.56 12.30
C VAL A 45 -8.47 -13.05 12.32
N ALA A 46 -8.26 -13.64 13.49
CA ALA A 46 -7.89 -15.05 13.64
C ALA A 46 -8.96 -16.04 13.12
N THR A 47 -10.26 -15.77 13.33
CA THR A 47 -11.34 -16.63 12.83
C THR A 47 -11.55 -16.52 11.32
N ARG A 48 -11.36 -15.33 10.72
CA ARG A 48 -11.26 -15.19 9.26
C ARG A 48 -10.03 -15.89 8.70
N VAL A 49 -8.90 -15.81 9.39
CA VAL A 49 -7.65 -16.50 9.05
C VAL A 49 -7.81 -18.02 9.12
N ALA A 50 -8.45 -18.55 10.15
CA ALA A 50 -8.71 -20.00 10.26
C ALA A 50 -9.68 -20.52 9.19
N ALA A 51 -10.62 -19.69 8.70
CA ALA A 51 -11.49 -20.03 7.58
C ALA A 51 -10.73 -20.01 6.24
N LEU A 52 -9.75 -19.13 6.08
CA LEU A 52 -8.93 -19.00 4.88
C LEU A 52 -7.72 -19.95 4.87
N ALA A 53 -7.18 -20.32 6.04
CA ALA A 53 -6.17 -21.38 6.16
C ALA A 53 -6.72 -22.75 5.70
N ARG A 54 -8.04 -22.98 5.83
CA ARG A 54 -8.70 -24.15 5.24
C ARG A 54 -8.82 -24.11 3.72
N LEU A 55 -8.68 -22.90 3.11
CA LEU A 55 -8.60 -22.70 1.65
C LEU A 55 -7.17 -22.75 1.11
N GLY A 56 -6.17 -22.77 2.00
CA GLY A 56 -4.72 -22.75 1.70
C GLY A 56 -3.99 -24.06 1.91
N ALA A 57 -4.68 -25.21 1.87
CA ALA A 57 -3.97 -26.51 1.86
C ALA A 57 -3.02 -26.55 0.64
N PRO A 58 -1.74 -27.01 0.83
CA PRO A 58 -0.76 -27.10 -0.26
C PRO A 58 -1.12 -28.18 -1.27
N GLY A 59 -2.12 -27.97 -2.09
CA GLY A 59 -2.57 -28.94 -3.08
C GLY A 59 -3.64 -28.45 -4.03
N ALA A 60 -4.33 -27.38 -3.70
CA ALA A 60 -5.43 -26.86 -4.50
C ALA A 60 -5.18 -25.40 -4.97
N ARG A 61 -4.00 -25.14 -5.55
CA ARG A 61 -3.84 -23.89 -6.32
C ARG A 61 -4.61 -24.07 -7.64
N PRO A 62 -5.67 -23.25 -7.90
CA PRO A 62 -6.12 -23.15 -9.28
C PRO A 62 -4.88 -22.76 -10.09
N ARG A 63 -4.57 -23.56 -11.10
CA ARG A 63 -3.43 -23.27 -11.98
C ARG A 63 -3.65 -21.88 -12.54
N ALA A 64 -2.85 -20.90 -12.11
CA ALA A 64 -2.87 -19.58 -12.67
C ALA A 64 -2.81 -19.71 -14.19
N ALA A 65 -3.64 -18.96 -14.92
CA ALA A 65 -3.52 -18.93 -16.36
C ALA A 65 -2.08 -18.52 -16.68
N ALA A 66 -1.35 -19.37 -17.39
CA ALA A 66 0.07 -19.12 -17.64
C ALA A 66 0.23 -17.76 -18.31
N ILE A 67 1.03 -16.88 -17.70
CA ILE A 67 1.33 -15.56 -18.30
C ILE A 67 2.03 -15.83 -19.63
N ASP A 68 1.50 -15.27 -20.70
CA ASP A 68 2.18 -15.31 -22.01
C ASP A 68 3.40 -14.38 -21.98
N TRP A 69 4.58 -15.00 -21.96
CA TRP A 69 5.85 -14.31 -21.99
C TRP A 69 6.48 -14.21 -23.38
N THR A 70 5.79 -14.67 -24.42
CA THR A 70 6.32 -14.76 -25.80
C THR A 70 5.89 -13.62 -26.69
N THR A 71 4.66 -13.13 -26.50
CA THR A 71 4.15 -11.98 -27.25
C THR A 71 4.92 -10.70 -26.89
N PRO A 72 5.31 -9.83 -27.81
CA PRO A 72 5.92 -8.53 -27.51
C PRO A 72 5.02 -7.65 -26.65
N ILE A 73 5.63 -6.77 -25.85
CA ILE A 73 4.90 -5.75 -25.06
C ILE A 73 4.24 -4.73 -26.02
N ASP A 74 2.97 -4.47 -25.81
CA ASP A 74 2.22 -3.43 -26.55
C ASP A 74 2.51 -2.03 -25.98
N ARG A 75 3.44 -1.32 -26.59
CA ARG A 75 3.83 0.05 -26.20
C ARG A 75 2.81 1.12 -26.57
N SER A 76 1.75 0.78 -27.30
CA SER A 76 0.63 1.69 -27.50
C SER A 76 -0.27 1.84 -26.28
N ARG A 77 -0.08 0.98 -25.26
CA ARG A 77 -0.87 0.92 -24.02
C ARG A 77 -0.10 1.45 -22.82
N ARG A 78 -0.84 1.77 -21.77
CA ARG A 78 -0.28 2.15 -20.47
C ARG A 78 0.20 0.93 -19.70
N PHE A 79 1.24 1.10 -18.86
CA PHE A 79 1.73 0.06 -17.96
C PHE A 79 1.28 0.28 -16.51
N TYR A 80 0.73 1.46 -16.24
CA TYR A 80 0.35 1.86 -14.88
C TYR A 80 -0.84 2.81 -14.90
N CYS A 81 -1.53 2.92 -13.74
CA CYS A 81 -2.62 3.87 -13.60
C CYS A 81 -2.07 5.28 -13.30
N GLU A 82 -2.54 6.27 -14.05
CA GLU A 82 -2.10 7.67 -13.93
C GLU A 82 -2.24 8.21 -12.51
N THR A 83 -3.37 7.91 -11.86
CA THR A 83 -3.69 8.41 -10.50
C THR A 83 -2.77 7.84 -9.42
N LEU A 84 -1.95 6.83 -9.74
CA LEU A 84 -0.95 6.27 -8.83
C LEU A 84 0.41 6.98 -8.93
N SER A 85 0.57 7.90 -9.90
CA SER A 85 1.81 8.66 -10.07
C SER A 85 1.78 9.96 -9.26
N PRO A 86 2.88 10.31 -8.56
CA PRO A 86 3.01 11.61 -7.91
C PRO A 86 2.82 12.80 -8.87
N LEU A 87 3.29 12.67 -10.12
CA LEU A 87 3.19 13.74 -11.12
C LEU A 87 1.74 14.08 -11.46
N PHE A 88 0.81 13.10 -11.38
CA PHE A 88 -0.62 13.31 -11.60
C PHE A 88 -1.22 14.42 -10.70
N TYR A 89 -0.66 14.62 -9.52
CA TYR A 89 -1.11 15.61 -8.53
C TYR A 89 -0.48 16.99 -8.71
N THR A 90 0.21 17.20 -9.85
CA THR A 90 0.86 18.49 -10.17
C THR A 90 0.14 19.23 -11.29
N PRO A 91 0.17 20.57 -11.31
CA PRO A 91 -0.37 21.36 -12.42
C PRO A 91 0.26 21.02 -13.79
N SER A 92 1.55 20.68 -13.80
CA SER A 92 2.27 20.31 -15.01
C SER A 92 1.71 19.06 -15.68
N TYR A 93 1.13 18.12 -14.92
CA TYR A 93 0.56 16.90 -15.51
C TYR A 93 -0.57 17.18 -16.50
N ALA A 94 -1.43 18.15 -16.17
CA ALA A 94 -2.55 18.54 -17.04
C ALA A 94 -2.08 19.07 -18.43
N ARG A 95 -0.84 19.57 -18.51
CA ARG A 95 -0.22 20.13 -19.71
C ARG A 95 0.44 19.08 -20.61
N LEU A 96 0.62 17.85 -20.12
CA LEU A 96 1.21 16.76 -20.91
C LEU A 96 0.23 16.31 -22.01
N SER A 97 0.76 16.06 -23.19
CA SER A 97 0.02 15.39 -24.28
C SER A 97 -0.25 13.92 -23.94
N GLU A 98 -1.18 13.30 -24.64
CA GLU A 98 -1.52 11.88 -24.42
C GLU A 98 -0.31 10.93 -24.64
N PRO A 99 0.54 11.08 -25.68
CA PRO A 99 1.77 10.28 -25.80
C PRO A 99 2.71 10.45 -24.59
N GLN A 100 2.88 11.68 -24.09
CA GLN A 100 3.73 11.96 -22.93
C GLN A 100 3.17 11.35 -21.64
N ARG A 101 1.85 11.44 -21.41
CA ARG A 101 1.18 10.78 -20.27
C ARG A 101 1.31 9.27 -20.35
N ARG A 102 1.05 8.68 -21.52
CA ARG A 102 1.22 7.25 -21.73
C ARG A 102 2.65 6.80 -21.41
N ARG A 103 3.66 7.49 -22.00
CA ARG A 103 5.06 7.16 -21.73
C ARG A 103 5.42 7.32 -20.26
N HIS A 104 4.94 8.37 -19.62
CA HIS A 104 5.11 8.54 -18.18
C HIS A 104 4.53 7.36 -17.38
N THR A 105 3.32 6.85 -17.73
CA THR A 105 2.77 5.67 -17.06
C THR A 105 3.57 4.40 -17.30
N GLN A 106 4.20 4.26 -18.48
CA GLN A 106 5.11 3.15 -18.77
C GLN A 106 6.35 3.19 -17.88
N LEU A 107 6.98 4.36 -17.77
CA LEU A 107 8.12 4.56 -16.87
C LEU A 107 7.74 4.33 -15.42
N MET A 108 6.57 4.80 -14.97
CA MET A 108 6.06 4.56 -13.61
C MET A 108 5.78 3.09 -13.34
N GLY A 109 5.23 2.34 -14.30
CA GLY A 109 5.01 0.89 -14.16
C GLY A 109 6.32 0.15 -13.98
N MET A 110 7.32 0.43 -14.81
CA MET A 110 8.64 -0.18 -14.69
C MET A 110 9.34 0.20 -13.37
N LEU A 111 9.23 1.46 -12.93
CA LEU A 111 9.76 1.89 -11.63
C LEU A 111 9.06 1.17 -10.46
N SER A 112 7.74 1.01 -10.53
CA SER A 112 6.96 0.26 -9.53
C SER A 112 7.44 -1.19 -9.44
N ASN A 113 7.63 -1.85 -10.58
CA ASN A 113 8.15 -3.20 -10.67
C ASN A 113 9.58 -3.33 -10.04
N GLU A 114 10.48 -2.36 -10.31
CA GLU A 114 11.80 -2.33 -9.67
C GLU A 114 11.72 -2.18 -8.14
N LEU A 115 10.82 -1.32 -7.67
CA LEU A 115 10.65 -1.07 -6.25
C LEU A 115 10.13 -2.31 -5.53
N ILE A 116 9.09 -2.95 -6.09
CA ILE A 116 8.47 -4.16 -5.55
C ILE A 116 9.51 -5.29 -5.55
N ALA A 117 10.10 -5.61 -6.72
CA ALA A 117 11.07 -6.69 -6.84
C ALA A 117 12.26 -6.55 -5.86
N ARG A 118 12.72 -5.31 -5.65
CA ARG A 118 13.81 -5.05 -4.73
C ARG A 118 13.39 -5.20 -3.27
N LEU A 119 12.18 -4.73 -2.92
CA LEU A 119 11.65 -4.90 -1.57
C LEU A 119 11.51 -6.40 -1.25
N GLU A 120 10.89 -7.15 -2.13
CA GLU A 120 10.62 -8.58 -1.98
C GLU A 120 11.91 -9.41 -1.88
N ALA A 121 12.82 -9.28 -2.85
CA ALA A 121 14.03 -10.11 -2.90
C ALA A 121 15.13 -9.68 -1.93
N ASP A 122 15.35 -8.36 -1.79
CA ASP A 122 16.52 -7.85 -1.04
C ASP A 122 16.21 -7.57 0.43
N VAL A 123 14.95 -7.33 0.78
CA VAL A 123 14.55 -6.95 2.15
C VAL A 123 13.66 -8.02 2.76
N VAL A 124 12.51 -8.32 2.14
CA VAL A 124 11.48 -9.20 2.69
C VAL A 124 11.96 -10.65 2.80
N ASP A 125 12.42 -11.26 1.72
CA ASP A 125 12.94 -12.66 1.75
C ASP A 125 14.06 -12.82 2.78
N ARG A 126 14.94 -11.83 2.91
CA ARG A 126 16.05 -11.87 3.90
C ARG A 126 15.57 -11.68 5.34
N CYS A 127 14.56 -10.84 5.56
CA CYS A 127 13.94 -10.65 6.86
C CYS A 127 13.21 -11.93 7.29
N LEU A 128 12.40 -12.50 6.42
CA LEU A 128 11.67 -13.75 6.69
C LEU A 128 12.65 -14.92 6.93
N ALA A 129 13.75 -15.00 6.17
CA ALA A 129 14.82 -15.96 6.46
C ALA A 129 15.49 -15.72 7.83
N ALA A 130 15.57 -14.48 8.30
CA ALA A 130 16.07 -14.21 9.65
C ALA A 130 15.05 -14.63 10.72
N VAL A 131 13.76 -14.41 10.47
CA VAL A 131 12.67 -14.87 11.35
C VAL A 131 12.67 -16.39 11.47
N GLU A 132 12.78 -17.14 10.37
CA GLU A 132 12.86 -18.62 10.40
C GLU A 132 14.04 -19.11 11.27
N ARG A 133 15.21 -18.44 11.17
CA ARG A 133 16.40 -18.82 11.95
C ARG A 133 16.27 -18.58 13.45
N THR A 134 15.30 -17.80 13.93
CA THR A 134 15.09 -17.67 15.39
C THR A 134 14.61 -18.96 16.02
N GLY A 135 13.97 -19.85 15.26
CA GLY A 135 13.42 -21.11 15.74
C GLY A 135 12.21 -20.96 16.68
N ASP A 136 11.70 -19.75 16.89
CA ASP A 136 10.65 -19.43 17.84
C ASP A 136 9.24 -19.46 17.24
N LEU A 137 9.12 -19.71 15.92
CA LEU A 137 7.83 -19.72 15.24
C LEU A 137 7.04 -21.02 15.58
N PRO A 138 5.73 -20.90 15.84
CA PRO A 138 4.85 -22.06 15.79
C PRO A 138 4.95 -22.79 14.45
N PRO A 139 4.83 -24.14 14.41
CA PRO A 139 5.05 -24.91 13.17
C PRO A 139 4.19 -24.45 11.98
N ASP A 140 2.91 -24.15 12.21
CA ASP A 140 2.00 -23.64 11.18
C ASP A 140 2.41 -22.27 10.62
N LEU A 141 3.04 -21.46 11.44
CA LEU A 141 3.55 -20.15 11.03
C LEU A 141 4.90 -20.29 10.29
N ALA A 142 5.75 -21.21 10.70
CA ALA A 142 7.01 -21.52 10.02
C ALA A 142 6.78 -22.03 8.58
N ASP A 143 5.85 -22.98 8.40
CA ASP A 143 5.46 -23.49 7.08
C ASP A 143 4.89 -22.37 6.19
N ALA A 144 4.05 -21.48 6.77
CA ALA A 144 3.50 -20.36 6.04
C ALA A 144 4.57 -19.36 5.60
N VAL A 145 5.58 -19.09 6.43
CA VAL A 145 6.72 -18.20 6.10
C VAL A 145 7.56 -18.80 4.97
N ALA A 146 7.83 -20.12 4.99
CA ALA A 146 8.56 -20.76 3.91
C ALA A 146 7.82 -20.63 2.56
N GLY A 147 6.49 -20.80 2.57
CA GLY A 147 5.63 -20.58 1.40
C GLY A 147 5.67 -19.12 0.91
N PHE A 148 5.56 -18.18 1.82
CA PHE A 148 5.65 -16.75 1.54
C PHE A 148 6.98 -16.40 0.83
N ARG A 149 8.10 -16.82 1.38
CA ARG A 149 9.41 -16.60 0.76
C ARG A 149 9.53 -17.17 -0.66
N ALA A 150 8.88 -18.30 -0.93
CA ALA A 150 8.84 -18.86 -2.28
C ALA A 150 8.01 -17.98 -3.24
N ASP A 151 6.90 -17.43 -2.76
CA ASP A 151 6.06 -16.50 -3.51
C ASP A 151 6.81 -15.20 -3.84
N GLU A 152 7.49 -14.57 -2.86
CA GLU A 152 8.29 -13.35 -3.05
C GLU A 152 9.37 -13.47 -4.12
N ARG A 153 10.08 -14.60 -4.12
CA ARG A 153 11.10 -14.87 -5.15
C ARG A 153 10.49 -15.00 -6.55
N ARG A 154 9.32 -15.62 -6.65
CA ARG A 154 8.58 -15.76 -7.92
C ARG A 154 8.07 -14.41 -8.42
N HIS A 155 7.56 -13.57 -7.51
CA HIS A 155 7.12 -12.21 -7.82
C HIS A 155 8.28 -11.37 -8.33
N ALA A 156 9.41 -11.33 -7.61
CA ALA A 156 10.59 -10.59 -8.02
C ALA A 156 11.10 -11.00 -9.40
N GLU A 157 11.08 -12.31 -9.73
CA GLU A 157 11.43 -12.80 -11.06
C GLU A 157 10.45 -12.31 -12.12
N ALA A 158 9.14 -12.34 -11.84
CA ALA A 158 8.12 -11.88 -12.77
C ALA A 158 8.26 -10.38 -13.07
N TRP A 159 8.54 -9.55 -12.05
CA TRP A 159 8.78 -8.11 -12.20
C TRP A 159 10.02 -7.81 -13.05
N HIS A 160 11.11 -8.52 -12.80
CA HIS A 160 12.32 -8.36 -13.60
C HIS A 160 12.11 -8.76 -15.06
N ARG A 161 11.41 -9.88 -15.30
CA ARG A 161 11.08 -10.34 -16.65
C ARG A 161 10.17 -9.34 -17.38
N LEU A 162 9.18 -8.79 -16.70
CA LEU A 162 8.28 -7.78 -17.26
C LEU A 162 9.03 -6.53 -17.70
N ASN A 163 9.94 -6.03 -16.86
CA ASN A 163 10.78 -4.89 -17.20
C ASN A 163 11.75 -5.18 -18.37
N ALA A 164 12.36 -6.37 -18.39
CA ALA A 164 13.24 -6.79 -19.45
C ALA A 164 12.53 -6.88 -20.81
N LEU A 165 11.28 -7.29 -20.83
CA LEU A 165 10.46 -7.29 -22.05
C LEU A 165 10.00 -5.88 -22.44
N SER A 166 9.77 -5.02 -21.45
CA SER A 166 9.34 -3.63 -21.69
C SER A 166 10.44 -2.76 -22.29
N GLU A 167 11.67 -2.86 -21.77
CA GLU A 167 12.84 -2.09 -22.23
C GLU A 167 14.11 -2.97 -22.25
N PRO A 168 14.27 -3.85 -23.25
CA PRO A 168 15.41 -4.79 -23.30
C PRO A 168 16.77 -4.10 -23.28
N ALA A 169 16.87 -2.88 -23.84
CA ALA A 169 18.10 -2.11 -23.85
C ALA A 169 18.54 -1.65 -22.46
N TRP A 170 17.60 -1.47 -21.51
CA TRP A 170 17.89 -1.02 -20.15
C TRP A 170 18.04 -2.17 -19.16
N TYR A 171 17.30 -3.26 -19.36
CA TYR A 171 17.23 -4.40 -18.47
C TYR A 171 17.93 -5.64 -19.04
N GLY A 172 19.11 -5.46 -19.65
CA GLY A 172 19.94 -6.58 -20.10
C GLY A 172 20.35 -7.50 -18.96
N ARG A 173 21.10 -8.57 -19.27
CA ARG A 173 21.40 -9.67 -18.32
C ARG A 173 21.94 -9.28 -16.95
N ALA A 174 22.54 -8.09 -16.79
CA ALA A 174 23.13 -7.64 -15.53
C ALA A 174 22.37 -6.52 -14.80
N ALA A 175 21.45 -5.81 -15.47
CA ALA A 175 20.77 -4.64 -14.88
C ALA A 175 19.41 -5.03 -14.30
N ARG A 176 19.34 -5.07 -12.97
CA ARG A 176 18.08 -5.33 -12.23
C ARG A 176 17.35 -4.08 -11.80
N SER A 177 17.98 -2.92 -11.86
CA SER A 177 17.41 -1.65 -11.44
C SER A 177 18.01 -0.50 -12.23
N THR A 178 17.18 0.20 -13.00
CA THR A 178 17.59 1.31 -13.87
C THR A 178 16.92 2.62 -13.45
N LEU A 179 15.66 2.56 -13.05
CA LEU A 179 14.84 3.73 -12.74
C LEU A 179 14.87 4.09 -11.24
N LEU A 180 15.03 3.11 -10.37
CA LEU A 180 15.02 3.32 -8.93
C LEU A 180 16.27 4.09 -8.47
N GLY A 181 16.06 5.32 -8.02
CA GLY A 181 17.12 6.22 -7.56
C GLY A 181 17.57 5.95 -6.12
N VAL A 182 17.86 4.69 -5.77
CA VAL A 182 18.38 4.35 -4.42
C VAL A 182 19.85 4.73 -4.34
N PRO A 183 20.31 5.44 -3.29
CA PRO A 183 21.73 5.68 -3.07
C PRO A 183 22.49 4.35 -3.00
N PRO A 184 23.67 4.23 -3.63
CA PRO A 184 24.42 2.98 -3.64
C PRO A 184 24.63 2.38 -2.24
N LEU A 185 24.99 3.22 -1.27
CA LEU A 185 25.18 2.79 0.12
C LEU A 185 23.89 2.24 0.75
N ALA A 186 22.76 2.92 0.57
CA ALA A 186 21.48 2.44 1.08
C ALA A 186 21.06 1.13 0.42
N GLY A 187 21.36 0.98 -0.88
CA GLY A 187 21.12 -0.25 -1.62
C GLY A 187 21.93 -1.44 -1.13
N GLN A 188 23.13 -1.21 -0.62
CA GLN A 188 24.00 -2.25 -0.05
C GLN A 188 23.64 -2.56 1.41
N LEU A 189 23.25 -1.54 2.18
CA LEU A 189 22.95 -1.70 3.60
C LEU A 189 21.59 -2.36 3.87
N ALA A 190 20.57 -2.07 3.06
CA ALA A 190 19.22 -2.60 3.29
C ALA A 190 19.19 -4.14 3.40
N PRO A 191 19.82 -4.93 2.51
CA PRO A 191 19.87 -6.38 2.63
C PRO A 191 20.67 -6.89 3.85
N ILE A 192 21.63 -6.10 4.36
CA ILE A 192 22.38 -6.44 5.56
C ILE A 192 21.52 -6.19 6.79
N LEU A 193 20.86 -5.04 6.86
CA LEU A 193 19.98 -4.66 7.96
C LEU A 193 18.79 -5.62 8.07
N ALA A 194 18.27 -6.09 6.94
CA ALA A 194 17.14 -7.03 6.91
C ALA A 194 17.42 -8.37 7.63
N ARG A 195 18.69 -8.70 7.88
CA ARG A 195 19.10 -9.90 8.62
C ARG A 195 19.27 -9.66 10.11
N GLN A 196 19.16 -8.42 10.58
CA GLN A 196 19.44 -8.08 11.97
C GLN A 196 18.20 -8.27 12.85
N PRO A 197 18.31 -8.98 13.97
CA PRO A 197 17.16 -9.27 14.85
C PRO A 197 16.41 -8.00 15.30
N TRP A 198 17.13 -6.91 15.56
CA TRP A 198 16.57 -5.64 16.00
C TRP A 198 15.77 -4.91 14.89
N ALA A 199 16.05 -5.22 13.61
CA ALA A 199 15.37 -4.60 12.46
C ALA A 199 14.12 -5.38 12.01
N ILE A 200 14.01 -6.67 12.38
CA ILE A 200 12.92 -7.56 11.94
C ILE A 200 11.55 -6.90 12.16
N ALA A 201 11.28 -6.44 13.37
CA ALA A 201 9.98 -5.84 13.67
C ALA A 201 9.65 -4.64 12.77
N ALA A 202 10.62 -3.72 12.57
CA ALA A 202 10.39 -2.56 11.71
C ALA A 202 10.16 -2.96 10.25
N ILE A 203 10.87 -3.96 9.76
CA ILE A 203 10.72 -4.46 8.39
C ILE A 203 9.37 -5.13 8.19
N LEU A 204 8.89 -5.95 9.12
CA LEU A 204 7.56 -6.56 9.05
C LEU A 204 6.44 -5.48 9.00
N TRP A 205 6.56 -4.39 9.76
CA TRP A 205 5.62 -3.28 9.68
C TRP A 205 5.69 -2.53 8.34
N ILE A 206 6.89 -2.36 7.78
CA ILE A 206 7.08 -1.76 6.44
C ILE A 206 6.47 -2.68 5.39
N GLN A 207 6.75 -3.97 5.48
CA GLN A 207 6.24 -5.00 4.58
C GLN A 207 4.71 -4.99 4.56
N LEU A 208 4.03 -5.15 5.69
CA LEU A 208 2.57 -5.10 5.77
C LEU A 208 1.99 -3.86 5.07
N LEU A 209 2.57 -2.69 5.32
CA LEU A 209 2.11 -1.44 4.72
C LEU A 209 2.28 -1.45 3.20
N GLN A 210 3.35 -2.07 2.68
CA GLN A 210 3.62 -2.16 1.24
C GLN A 210 2.79 -3.25 0.56
N GLU A 211 2.53 -4.39 1.21
CA GLU A 211 1.62 -5.43 0.73
C GLU A 211 0.20 -4.88 0.54
N GLU A 212 -0.34 -4.17 1.52
CA GLU A 212 -1.65 -3.52 1.36
C GLU A 212 -1.63 -2.46 0.26
N ARG A 213 -0.54 -1.70 0.14
CA ARG A 213 -0.36 -0.73 -0.93
C ARG A 213 -0.32 -1.40 -2.30
N SER A 214 0.35 -2.53 -2.41
CA SER A 214 0.43 -3.36 -3.62
C SER A 214 -0.94 -3.90 -4.04
N ILE A 215 -1.77 -4.33 -3.07
CA ILE A 215 -3.17 -4.69 -3.30
C ILE A 215 -3.97 -3.51 -3.90
N ASP A 216 -3.85 -2.29 -3.35
CA ASP A 216 -4.54 -1.11 -3.87
C ASP A 216 -4.07 -0.75 -5.29
N ILE A 217 -2.77 -0.79 -5.54
CA ILE A 217 -2.18 -0.59 -6.87
C ILE A 217 -2.77 -1.59 -7.86
N SER A 218 -2.71 -2.88 -7.55
CA SER A 218 -3.20 -3.95 -8.41
C SER A 218 -4.69 -3.79 -8.71
N ARG A 219 -5.51 -3.47 -7.70
CA ARG A 219 -6.96 -3.24 -7.88
C ARG A 219 -7.25 -2.05 -8.78
N ARG A 220 -6.52 -0.93 -8.64
CA ARG A 220 -6.71 0.25 -9.49
C ARG A 220 -6.31 -0.03 -10.93
N LEU A 221 -5.18 -0.72 -11.13
CA LEU A 221 -4.71 -1.10 -12.45
C LEU A 221 -5.69 -2.06 -13.14
N LEU A 222 -6.20 -3.06 -12.43
CA LEU A 222 -7.15 -4.04 -12.97
C LEU A 222 -8.58 -3.49 -13.19
N ARG A 223 -8.90 -2.31 -12.67
CA ARG A 223 -10.14 -1.59 -12.97
C ARG A 223 -10.05 -0.70 -14.21
N MET A 224 -8.85 -0.52 -14.77
CA MET A 224 -8.71 0.21 -16.03
C MET A 224 -9.38 -0.58 -17.16
N PRO A 225 -9.91 0.11 -18.21
CA PRO A 225 -10.39 -0.57 -19.41
C PRO A 225 -9.30 -1.49 -19.99
N ALA A 226 -9.69 -2.69 -20.42
CA ALA A 226 -8.75 -3.70 -20.90
C ALA A 226 -7.93 -3.22 -22.12
N GLU A 227 -8.50 -2.33 -22.90
CA GLU A 227 -7.87 -1.69 -24.06
C GLU A 227 -6.89 -0.57 -23.68
N ALA A 228 -6.95 -0.05 -22.45
CA ALA A 228 -6.09 1.03 -21.98
C ALA A 228 -4.80 0.53 -21.32
N ILE A 229 -4.84 -0.67 -20.74
CA ILE A 229 -3.71 -1.27 -20.02
C ILE A 229 -3.04 -2.36 -20.86
N GLU A 230 -1.72 -2.44 -20.78
CA GLU A 230 -0.97 -3.54 -21.41
C GLU A 230 -1.35 -4.88 -20.73
N SER A 231 -1.68 -5.87 -21.55
CA SER A 231 -2.32 -7.12 -21.11
C SER A 231 -1.46 -7.94 -20.16
N ARG A 232 -0.14 -7.93 -20.37
CA ARG A 232 0.81 -8.68 -19.52
C ARG A 232 1.04 -7.99 -18.18
N TYR A 233 1.07 -6.65 -18.14
CA TYR A 233 1.04 -5.91 -16.88
C TYR A 233 -0.22 -6.29 -16.09
N ALA A 234 -1.39 -6.27 -16.73
CA ALA A 234 -2.63 -6.68 -16.09
C ALA A 234 -2.58 -8.14 -15.60
N ALA A 235 -1.96 -9.06 -16.33
CA ALA A 235 -1.82 -10.45 -15.95
C ALA A 235 -0.90 -10.63 -14.73
N VAL A 236 0.29 -10.01 -14.73
CA VAL A 236 1.24 -10.09 -13.61
C VAL A 236 0.63 -9.49 -12.35
N TYR A 237 0.04 -8.29 -12.41
CA TYR A 237 -0.61 -7.66 -11.27
C TYR A 237 -1.82 -8.46 -10.75
N ARG A 238 -2.50 -9.22 -11.60
CA ARG A 238 -3.61 -10.11 -11.17
C ARG A 238 -3.11 -11.31 -10.39
N GLU A 239 -2.01 -11.94 -10.83
CA GLU A 239 -1.40 -13.07 -10.12
C GLU A 239 -0.84 -12.59 -8.77
N HIS A 240 -0.09 -11.49 -8.77
CA HIS A 240 0.43 -10.86 -7.57
C HIS A 240 -0.70 -10.56 -6.55
N LEU A 241 -1.79 -9.93 -6.96
CA LEU A 241 -2.93 -9.60 -6.09
C LEU A 241 -3.50 -10.83 -5.36
N ARG A 242 -3.48 -12.01 -5.98
CA ARG A 242 -3.99 -13.25 -5.36
C ARG A 242 -3.15 -13.70 -4.18
N ASP A 243 -1.84 -13.49 -4.27
CA ASP A 243 -0.91 -13.87 -3.23
C ASP A 243 -0.88 -12.83 -2.10
N GLU A 244 -0.89 -11.54 -2.43
CA GLU A 244 -0.82 -10.43 -1.47
C GLU A 244 -1.92 -10.45 -0.40
N VAL A 245 -3.12 -10.90 -0.75
CA VAL A 245 -4.22 -11.05 0.24
C VAL A 245 -3.85 -12.03 1.36
N ARG A 246 -3.03 -13.05 1.06
CA ARG A 246 -2.52 -14.02 2.06
C ARG A 246 -1.34 -13.44 2.82
N HIS A 247 -0.45 -12.73 2.11
CA HIS A 247 0.73 -12.10 2.68
C HIS A 247 0.37 -11.08 3.77
N VAL A 248 -0.59 -10.20 3.52
CA VAL A 248 -1.12 -9.25 4.53
C VAL A 248 -1.58 -9.95 5.82
N GLN A 249 -2.23 -11.11 5.71
CA GLN A 249 -2.69 -11.86 6.88
C GLN A 249 -1.55 -12.51 7.64
N LEU A 250 -0.58 -13.03 6.91
CA LEU A 250 0.62 -13.63 7.50
C LEU A 250 1.48 -12.56 8.19
N ASP A 251 1.65 -11.41 7.56
CA ASP A 251 2.36 -10.27 8.15
C ASP A 251 1.71 -9.81 9.46
N ALA A 252 0.38 -9.69 9.49
CA ALA A 252 -0.32 -9.33 10.72
C ALA A 252 -0.08 -10.35 11.85
N ARG A 253 0.00 -11.64 11.53
CA ARG A 253 0.34 -12.70 12.49
C ARG A 253 1.80 -12.63 12.95
N LEU A 254 2.74 -12.43 12.02
CA LEU A 254 4.16 -12.26 12.33
C LEU A 254 4.40 -11.02 13.20
N ILE A 255 3.76 -9.90 12.86
CA ILE A 255 3.81 -8.68 13.67
C ILE A 255 3.29 -8.96 15.07
N ALA A 256 2.13 -9.58 15.23
CA ALA A 256 1.58 -9.91 16.53
C ALA A 256 2.55 -10.80 17.35
N HIS A 257 3.14 -11.81 16.72
CA HIS A 257 4.10 -12.72 17.33
C HIS A 257 5.37 -12.00 17.82
N VAL A 258 5.97 -11.17 16.94
CA VAL A 258 7.20 -10.42 17.27
C VAL A 258 6.91 -9.30 18.25
N HIS A 259 5.82 -8.54 18.05
CA HIS A 259 5.46 -7.40 18.88
C HIS A 259 5.16 -7.81 20.34
N ALA A 260 4.51 -8.96 20.56
CA ALA A 260 4.24 -9.48 21.89
C ALA A 260 5.52 -9.70 22.72
N ARG A 261 6.65 -9.97 22.07
CA ARG A 261 7.95 -10.22 22.69
C ARG A 261 8.82 -8.98 22.85
N GLN A 262 8.43 -7.86 22.24
CA GLN A 262 9.18 -6.61 22.34
C GLN A 262 8.94 -5.88 23.66
N THR A 263 10.00 -5.28 24.21
CA THR A 263 9.89 -4.32 25.31
C THR A 263 9.17 -3.04 24.85
N PRO A 264 8.58 -2.25 25.75
CA PRO A 264 7.96 -0.96 25.39
C PRO A 264 8.93 0.00 24.68
N ALA A 265 10.21 -0.02 25.03
CA ALA A 265 11.23 0.80 24.36
C ALA A 265 11.46 0.34 22.91
N ALA A 266 11.56 -0.98 22.68
CA ALA A 266 11.73 -1.55 21.35
C ALA A 266 10.52 -1.27 20.46
N ARG A 267 9.29 -1.32 20.97
CA ARG A 267 8.07 -0.96 20.24
C ARG A 267 8.08 0.50 19.79
N ARG A 268 8.41 1.43 20.71
CA ARG A 268 8.55 2.86 20.36
C ARG A 268 9.63 3.10 19.32
N TRP A 269 10.77 2.40 19.41
CA TRP A 269 11.82 2.47 18.41
C TRP A 269 11.33 1.97 17.03
N THR A 270 10.65 0.82 16.99
CA THR A 270 10.04 0.26 15.78
C THR A 270 9.09 1.27 15.11
N ALA A 271 8.21 1.91 15.89
CA ALA A 271 7.30 2.93 15.37
C ALA A 271 8.03 4.18 14.83
N ALA A 272 9.10 4.61 15.50
CA ALA A 272 9.94 5.71 15.04
C ALA A 272 10.66 5.37 13.73
N CYS A 273 11.20 4.16 13.60
CA CYS A 273 11.82 3.65 12.39
C CYS A 273 10.82 3.59 11.23
N LEU A 274 9.63 2.99 11.45
CA LEU A 274 8.57 2.95 10.43
C LEU A 274 8.23 4.35 9.95
N ARG A 275 7.99 5.28 10.89
CA ARG A 275 7.69 6.68 10.55
C ARG A 275 8.78 7.31 9.68
N TRP A 276 10.05 7.13 10.05
CA TRP A 276 11.18 7.68 9.31
C TRP A 276 11.29 7.09 7.91
N VAL A 277 11.14 5.78 7.77
CA VAL A 277 11.18 5.08 6.47
C VAL A 277 10.06 5.55 5.56
N VAL A 278 8.82 5.61 6.07
CA VAL A 278 7.65 6.06 5.31
C VAL A 278 7.84 7.49 4.82
N ASP A 279 8.23 8.43 5.70
CA ASP A 279 8.48 9.82 5.30
C ASP A 279 9.60 9.93 4.26
N ARG A 280 10.70 9.23 4.48
CA ARG A 280 11.93 9.45 3.71
C ARG A 280 11.95 8.75 2.37
N PHE A 281 11.36 7.55 2.27
CA PHE A 281 11.49 6.71 1.09
C PHE A 281 10.21 6.59 0.28
N PHE A 282 9.05 6.63 0.92
CA PHE A 282 7.78 6.41 0.21
C PHE A 282 7.02 7.71 -0.10
N LEU A 283 7.09 8.71 0.78
CA LEU A 283 6.39 9.97 0.58
C LEU A 283 7.23 11.04 -0.14
N ARG A 284 8.51 10.81 -0.36
CA ARG A 284 9.45 11.77 -1.02
C ARG A 284 10.27 11.10 -2.12
N PRO A 285 9.67 10.66 -3.22
CA PRO A 285 10.35 9.88 -4.27
C PRO A 285 11.22 10.75 -5.21
N ALA A 286 11.93 11.75 -4.70
CA ALA A 286 12.56 12.80 -5.50
C ALA A 286 13.56 12.28 -6.54
N ARG A 287 14.44 11.33 -6.18
CA ARG A 287 15.50 10.84 -7.10
C ARG A 287 14.95 10.02 -8.26
N SER A 288 14.03 9.12 -7.99
CA SER A 288 13.38 8.33 -9.04
C SER A 288 12.55 9.22 -9.95
N ALA A 289 11.82 10.18 -9.37
CA ALA A 289 11.06 11.17 -10.14
C ALA A 289 11.96 12.02 -11.04
N ASP A 290 13.13 12.49 -10.55
CA ASP A 290 14.09 13.23 -11.36
C ASP A 290 14.60 12.41 -12.54
N ARG A 291 14.88 11.11 -12.34
CA ARG A 291 15.30 10.21 -13.41
C ARG A 291 14.21 10.01 -14.46
N LEU A 292 12.97 9.78 -14.04
CA LEU A 292 11.84 9.65 -14.98
C LEU A 292 11.63 10.93 -15.79
N LEU A 293 11.70 12.10 -15.17
CA LEU A 293 11.60 13.38 -15.88
C LEU A 293 12.75 13.59 -16.89
N ALA A 294 13.96 13.17 -16.55
CA ALA A 294 15.10 13.27 -17.46
C ALA A 294 14.91 12.39 -18.70
N ILE A 295 14.42 11.15 -18.51
CA ILE A 295 14.12 10.24 -19.61
C ILE A 295 12.97 10.82 -20.48
N LEU A 296 11.89 11.25 -19.85
CA LEU A 296 10.74 11.81 -20.54
C LEU A 296 11.13 13.05 -21.37
N ALA A 297 11.98 13.94 -20.83
CA ALA A 297 12.45 15.11 -21.55
C ALA A 297 13.45 14.78 -22.68
N ALA A 298 14.20 13.68 -22.56
CA ALA A 298 15.08 13.22 -23.64
C ALA A 298 14.25 12.64 -24.81
N GLU A 299 13.15 11.96 -24.52
CA GLU A 299 12.24 11.42 -25.54
C GLU A 299 11.28 12.47 -26.12
N PHE A 300 10.98 13.52 -25.35
CA PHE A 300 10.09 14.64 -25.72
C PHE A 300 10.79 15.97 -25.43
N PRO A 301 11.70 16.44 -26.32
CA PRO A 301 12.53 17.63 -26.08
C PRO A 301 11.76 18.90 -25.74
N GLU A 302 10.53 19.02 -26.22
CA GLU A 302 9.62 20.14 -25.93
C GLU A 302 9.25 20.25 -24.44
N LEU A 303 9.45 19.20 -23.66
CA LEU A 303 9.27 19.23 -22.20
C LEU A 303 10.46 19.85 -21.47
N GLY A 304 11.61 19.96 -22.10
CA GLY A 304 12.84 20.48 -21.47
C GLY A 304 12.63 21.77 -20.66
N PRO A 305 11.97 22.80 -21.22
CA PRO A 305 11.69 24.04 -20.47
C PRO A 305 10.78 23.86 -19.24
N MET A 306 9.96 22.81 -19.21
CA MET A 306 9.04 22.52 -18.10
C MET A 306 9.68 21.74 -16.95
N VAL A 307 10.76 21.01 -17.19
CA VAL A 307 11.39 20.10 -16.21
C VAL A 307 11.71 20.78 -14.87
N PRO A 308 12.30 22.01 -14.83
CA PRO A 308 12.55 22.67 -13.54
C PRO A 308 11.28 22.93 -12.72
N THR A 309 10.18 23.30 -13.40
CA THR A 309 8.86 23.50 -12.78
C THR A 309 8.29 22.18 -12.28
N MET A 310 8.29 21.12 -13.11
CA MET A 310 7.82 19.79 -12.73
C MET A 310 8.58 19.25 -11.50
N ARG A 311 9.89 19.43 -11.43
CA ARG A 311 10.70 19.05 -10.24
C ARG A 311 10.29 19.81 -8.98
N ARG A 312 10.01 21.10 -9.10
CA ARG A 312 9.55 21.92 -7.97
C ARG A 312 8.18 21.46 -7.49
N GLU A 313 7.25 21.24 -8.41
CA GLU A 313 5.90 20.76 -8.13
C GLU A 313 5.92 19.37 -7.49
N LEU A 314 6.75 18.42 -7.99
CA LEU A 314 6.90 17.10 -7.40
C LEU A 314 7.44 17.14 -5.97
N ARG A 315 8.32 18.08 -5.64
CA ARG A 315 8.74 18.28 -4.23
C ARG A 315 7.59 18.79 -3.36
N ALA A 316 6.70 19.62 -3.92
CA ALA A 316 5.54 20.13 -3.22
C ALA A 316 4.42 19.10 -3.00
N VAL A 317 4.36 18.04 -3.82
CA VAL A 317 3.36 16.96 -3.70
C VAL A 317 3.38 16.28 -2.33
N ALA A 318 4.52 16.24 -1.66
CA ALA A 318 4.62 15.77 -0.27
C ALA A 318 3.73 16.57 0.71
N GLY A 319 3.18 17.72 0.31
CA GLY A 319 2.20 18.51 1.03
C GLY A 319 0.74 18.37 0.54
N ASP A 320 0.47 17.60 -0.51
CA ASP A 320 -0.88 17.43 -1.08
C ASP A 320 -1.65 16.30 -0.37
N ASP A 321 -2.80 16.64 0.20
CA ASP A 321 -3.63 15.67 0.96
C ASP A 321 -4.22 14.58 0.05
N ARG A 322 -4.51 14.89 -1.23
CA ARG A 322 -5.01 13.90 -2.20
C ARG A 322 -3.93 12.87 -2.52
N PHE A 323 -2.68 13.33 -2.66
CA PHE A 323 -1.53 12.43 -2.83
C PHE A 323 -1.35 11.53 -1.61
N HIS A 324 -1.42 12.10 -0.39
CA HIS A 324 -1.33 11.31 0.84
C HIS A 324 -2.46 10.28 0.97
N ALA A 325 -3.71 10.67 0.67
CA ALA A 325 -4.86 9.77 0.69
C ALA A 325 -4.75 8.64 -0.36
N MET A 326 -4.15 8.95 -1.52
CA MET A 326 -3.85 7.95 -2.55
C MET A 326 -2.76 7.00 -2.10
N MET A 327 -1.70 7.51 -1.45
CA MET A 327 -0.59 6.66 -0.98
C MET A 327 -1.03 5.74 0.15
N TYR A 328 -1.56 6.29 1.23
CA TYR A 328 -1.94 5.53 2.42
C TYR A 328 -3.20 6.12 3.06
N SER A 329 -4.24 5.31 3.19
CA SER A 329 -5.50 5.66 3.81
C SER A 329 -6.17 4.43 4.41
N ARG A 330 -7.22 4.62 5.22
CA ARG A 330 -8.01 3.48 5.75
C ARG A 330 -8.63 2.61 4.66
N SER A 331 -8.86 3.14 3.48
CA SER A 331 -9.40 2.38 2.34
C SER A 331 -8.32 1.62 1.58
N SER A 332 -7.09 2.16 1.47
CA SER A 332 -5.99 1.51 0.75
C SER A 332 -5.16 0.57 1.63
N THR A 333 -5.01 0.89 2.95
CA THR A 333 -4.19 0.14 3.90
C THR A 333 -4.93 -0.11 5.22
N PRO A 334 -6.09 -0.81 5.20
CA PRO A 334 -7.00 -0.96 6.34
C PRO A 334 -6.39 -1.74 7.51
N THR A 335 -5.60 -2.79 7.25
CA THR A 335 -4.99 -3.63 8.30
C THR A 335 -3.91 -2.85 9.03
N SER A 336 -3.03 -2.16 8.30
CA SER A 336 -1.98 -1.31 8.89
C SER A 336 -2.58 -0.23 9.78
N PHE A 337 -3.61 0.47 9.31
CA PHE A 337 -4.28 1.52 10.11
C PHE A 337 -5.02 0.94 11.33
N GLY A 338 -5.64 -0.24 11.19
CA GLY A 338 -6.25 -0.95 12.32
C GLY A 338 -5.22 -1.35 13.39
N LEU A 339 -4.04 -1.80 12.96
CA LEU A 339 -2.95 -2.12 13.89
C LEU A 339 -2.33 -0.86 14.50
N PHE A 340 -2.22 0.26 13.77
CA PHE A 340 -1.80 1.54 14.36
C PHE A 340 -2.78 2.01 15.43
N ASP A 341 -4.08 1.82 15.23
CA ASP A 341 -5.10 2.14 16.25
C ASP A 341 -4.96 1.27 17.51
N ALA A 342 -4.63 -0.01 17.33
CA ALA A 342 -4.49 -0.96 18.43
C ALA A 342 -3.20 -0.77 19.26
N HIS A 343 -2.19 -0.10 18.72
CA HIS A 343 -0.86 0.05 19.32
C HIS A 343 -0.48 1.54 19.47
N PRO A 344 -0.66 2.14 20.66
CA PRO A 344 -0.49 3.59 20.88
C PRO A 344 0.87 4.16 20.48
N GLU A 345 1.94 3.36 20.50
CA GLU A 345 3.27 3.78 20.03
C GLU A 345 3.28 4.15 18.54
N PHE A 346 2.37 3.57 17.74
CA PHE A 346 2.23 3.89 16.31
C PHE A 346 1.35 5.11 16.02
N HIS A 347 0.72 5.72 17.03
CA HIS A 347 0.02 6.99 16.84
C HIS A 347 0.95 8.10 16.32
N VAL A 348 2.26 7.94 16.46
CA VAL A 348 3.27 8.82 15.86
C VAL A 348 3.17 8.88 14.33
N MET A 349 2.56 7.89 13.68
CA MET A 349 2.35 7.84 12.22
C MET A 349 1.50 9.00 11.69
N ARG A 350 0.61 9.60 12.52
CA ARG A 350 -0.14 10.83 12.17
C ARG A 350 0.74 12.00 11.72
N ARG A 351 2.02 12.00 12.13
CA ARG A 351 2.96 13.06 11.76
C ARG A 351 3.40 12.99 10.30
N VAL A 352 3.20 11.85 9.65
CA VAL A 352 3.62 11.59 8.27
C VAL A 352 2.48 11.09 7.37
N LEU A 353 1.52 10.35 7.92
CA LEU A 353 0.33 9.88 7.20
C LEU A 353 -0.84 10.84 7.45
N ARG A 354 -1.04 11.82 6.59
CA ARG A 354 -2.07 12.86 6.75
C ARG A 354 -3.49 12.30 6.80
N ALA A 355 -3.74 11.16 6.13
CA ALA A 355 -5.03 10.46 6.18
C ALA A 355 -5.22 9.58 7.43
N TYR A 356 -4.25 9.58 8.38
CA TYR A 356 -4.33 8.82 9.61
C TYR A 356 -4.64 9.72 10.81
N THR A 357 -5.80 9.49 11.42
CA THR A 357 -6.21 10.09 12.69
C THR A 357 -6.33 8.98 13.74
N PRO A 358 -5.54 9.03 14.84
CA PRO A 358 -5.65 8.06 15.93
C PRO A 358 -7.02 8.08 16.61
N PRO A 359 -7.47 6.96 17.22
CA PRO A 359 -8.71 6.92 17.99
C PRO A 359 -8.73 7.97 19.12
N GLY A 360 -9.88 8.58 19.33
CA GLY A 360 -10.07 9.59 20.38
C GLY A 360 -9.51 10.98 20.09
N GLN A 361 -8.89 11.19 18.94
CA GLN A 361 -8.51 12.52 18.45
C GLN A 361 -9.47 12.86 17.31
N GLY A 362 -10.38 13.82 17.54
CA GLY A 362 -11.28 14.32 16.51
C GLY A 362 -10.49 14.80 15.29
N SER A 363 -11.06 14.60 14.09
CA SER A 363 -10.50 15.19 12.86
C SER A 363 -10.35 16.70 13.11
N PRO A 364 -9.20 17.32 12.79
CA PRO A 364 -9.15 18.77 12.77
C PRO A 364 -10.23 19.26 11.79
N ALA A 365 -11.08 20.15 12.28
CA ALA A 365 -12.19 20.76 11.54
C ALA A 365 -11.69 21.54 10.33
#